data_a6bb63eb82f5ce231e45557229b45b9a
#
_entry.id   a6bb63eb82f5ce231e45557229b45b9a
#
_cell.length_a   1.000
_cell.length_b   1.000
_cell.length_c   1.000
_cell.angle_alpha   90.00
_cell.angle_beta   90.00
_cell.angle_gamma   90.00
#
_symmetry.space_group_name_H-M   'P 1'
#
loop_
_entity.id
_entity.type
_entity.pdbx_description
1 polymer ?
#
loop_
_entity_poly.entity_id
_entity_poly.type
_entity_poly.pdbx_seq_one_letter_code
_entity_poly.pdbx_strand_id
1 'polypeptide(L)'
;MYDISFIEPSLLPRERLVSEGVDKLSHQELLSILLRTGNKQKSVYEIAQGLLSSVNSLKELGQLTLEELQEISGIGRVKAIELQAVIEFGRRIHKDEVLVLDDLKQEIASK
;
A
#
# COMPACT_ATOMS: atom_id res chain seq x y z
N MET A 1 19.99 -6.44 -13.18
CA MET A 1 18.65 -6.00 -12.77
C MET A 1 17.92 -7.15 -12.12
N TYR A 2 17.25 -6.86 -11.04
CA TYR A 2 16.53 -7.87 -10.27
C TYR A 2 15.22 -8.23 -10.97
N ASP A 3 15.08 -9.47 -11.37
CA ASP A 3 13.88 -9.95 -12.05
C ASP A 3 13.06 -10.81 -11.09
N ILE A 4 11.86 -10.34 -10.79
CA ILE A 4 10.98 -11.01 -9.83
C ILE A 4 10.61 -12.43 -10.27
N SER A 5 10.65 -12.74 -11.56
CA SER A 5 10.32 -14.07 -12.07
C SER A 5 11.32 -15.14 -11.65
N PHE A 6 12.51 -14.73 -11.22
CA PHE A 6 13.55 -15.64 -10.75
C PHE A 6 13.57 -15.80 -9.23
N ILE A 7 12.67 -15.15 -8.51
CA ILE A 7 12.59 -15.27 -7.06
C ILE A 7 11.83 -16.54 -6.72
N GLU A 8 12.33 -17.27 -5.72
CA GLU A 8 11.62 -18.44 -5.20
C GLU A 8 10.22 -18.05 -4.77
N PRO A 9 9.19 -18.91 -4.99
CA PRO A 9 7.82 -18.59 -4.59
C PRO A 9 7.68 -18.12 -3.14
N SER A 10 8.49 -18.68 -2.21
CA SER A 10 8.48 -18.28 -0.81
C SER A 10 8.96 -16.84 -0.58
N LEU A 11 9.62 -16.22 -1.56
CA LEU A 11 10.10 -14.85 -1.49
C LEU A 11 9.16 -13.86 -2.18
N LEU A 12 8.15 -14.34 -2.90
CA LEU A 12 7.16 -13.47 -3.51
C LEU A 12 6.31 -12.82 -2.42
N PRO A 13 5.89 -11.54 -2.60
CA PRO A 13 5.16 -10.82 -1.56
C PRO A 13 3.95 -11.56 -1.00
N ARG A 14 3.11 -12.15 -1.85
CA ARG A 14 1.94 -12.90 -1.37
C ARG A 14 2.33 -14.12 -0.54
N GLU A 15 3.35 -14.84 -0.99
CA GLU A 15 3.85 -16.02 -0.27
C GLU A 15 4.46 -15.62 1.07
N ARG A 16 5.23 -14.53 1.09
CA ARG A 16 5.80 -14.00 2.33
C ARG A 16 4.73 -13.56 3.31
N LEU A 17 3.66 -12.93 2.82
CA LEU A 17 2.56 -12.51 3.68
C LEU A 17 1.96 -13.71 4.40
N VAL A 18 1.73 -14.81 3.68
CA VAL A 18 1.13 -16.03 4.24
C VAL A 18 2.09 -16.73 5.21
N SER A 19 3.36 -16.84 4.85
CA SER A 19 4.33 -17.61 5.64
C SER A 19 4.93 -16.85 6.81
N GLU A 20 5.09 -15.52 6.69
CA GLU A 20 5.78 -14.72 7.71
C GLU A 20 4.88 -13.69 8.40
N GLY A 21 3.73 -13.37 7.82
CA GLY A 21 2.82 -12.38 8.36
C GLY A 21 2.91 -11.03 7.64
N VAL A 22 1.78 -10.33 7.61
CA VAL A 22 1.64 -9.07 6.88
C VAL A 22 2.58 -7.97 7.40
N ASP A 23 2.86 -8.00 8.69
CA ASP A 23 3.71 -7.01 9.35
C ASP A 23 5.19 -7.11 8.95
N LYS A 24 5.60 -8.21 8.32
CA LYS A 24 6.98 -8.42 7.88
C LYS A 24 7.27 -7.86 6.49
N LEU A 25 6.24 -7.47 5.75
CA LEU A 25 6.42 -6.99 4.39
C LEU A 25 6.85 -5.53 4.36
N SER A 26 7.71 -5.20 3.39
CA SER A 26 8.08 -3.81 3.13
C SER A 26 6.91 -3.07 2.48
N HIS A 27 6.98 -1.76 2.47
CA HIS A 27 5.98 -0.93 1.79
C HIS A 27 5.86 -1.31 0.32
N GLN A 28 6.99 -1.56 -0.34
CA GLN A 28 7.01 -1.94 -1.74
C GLN A 28 6.32 -3.28 -1.98
N GLU A 29 6.55 -4.24 -1.09
CA GLU A 29 5.89 -5.54 -1.18
C GLU A 29 4.38 -5.42 -0.99
N LEU A 30 3.94 -4.65 -0.01
CA LEU A 30 2.50 -4.43 0.22
C LEU A 30 1.85 -3.78 -0.99
N LEU A 31 2.47 -2.75 -1.55
CA LEU A 31 1.96 -2.08 -2.74
C LEU A 31 1.91 -3.01 -3.95
N SER A 32 2.91 -3.88 -4.11
CA SER A 32 2.92 -4.81 -5.24
C SER A 32 1.76 -5.80 -5.16
N ILE A 33 1.37 -6.20 -3.97
CA ILE A 33 0.18 -7.05 -3.78
C ILE A 33 -1.08 -6.28 -4.20
N LEU A 34 -1.21 -5.03 -3.76
CA LEU A 34 -2.36 -4.20 -4.08
C LEU A 34 -2.46 -3.89 -5.58
N LEU A 35 -1.34 -3.62 -6.22
CA LEU A 35 -1.29 -3.33 -7.64
C LEU A 35 -1.51 -4.58 -8.51
N ARG A 36 -1.23 -5.74 -7.99
CA ARG A 36 -1.47 -7.08 -8.58
C ARG A 36 -0.62 -7.41 -9.79
N THR A 37 -0.65 -6.61 -10.83
CA THR A 37 0.04 -6.90 -12.09
C THR A 37 0.77 -5.69 -12.62
N GLY A 38 1.90 -5.95 -13.28
CA GLY A 38 2.60 -4.94 -14.04
C GLY A 38 2.08 -4.83 -15.47
N ASN A 39 2.87 -4.24 -16.33
CA ASN A 39 2.59 -4.16 -17.75
C ASN A 39 3.78 -4.72 -18.55
N LYS A 40 3.77 -4.56 -19.87
CA LYS A 40 4.84 -5.09 -20.73
C LYS A 40 6.20 -4.46 -20.47
N GLN A 41 6.23 -3.21 -19.96
CA GLN A 41 7.46 -2.46 -19.75
C GLN A 41 7.97 -2.60 -18.30
N LYS A 42 7.09 -2.78 -17.34
CA LYS A 42 7.46 -2.78 -15.92
C LYS A 42 6.78 -3.89 -15.15
N SER A 43 7.53 -4.51 -14.24
CA SER A 43 6.94 -5.44 -13.29
C SER A 43 6.11 -4.65 -12.25
N VAL A 44 5.22 -5.35 -11.57
CA VAL A 44 4.43 -4.73 -10.50
C VAL A 44 5.33 -4.19 -9.38
N TYR A 45 6.45 -4.86 -9.13
CA TYR A 45 7.40 -4.46 -8.10
C TYR A 45 8.09 -3.14 -8.47
N GLU A 46 8.42 -2.97 -9.76
CA GLU A 46 8.99 -1.72 -10.26
C GLU A 46 7.98 -0.56 -10.20
N ILE A 47 6.72 -0.84 -10.50
CA ILE A 47 5.65 0.16 -10.42
C ILE A 47 5.49 0.62 -8.98
N ALA A 48 5.47 -0.31 -8.03
CA ALA A 48 5.40 0.00 -6.61
C ALA A 48 6.58 0.87 -6.17
N GLN A 49 7.79 0.56 -6.64
CA GLN A 49 8.96 1.36 -6.34
C GLN A 49 8.83 2.79 -6.90
N GLY A 50 8.34 2.91 -8.12
CA GLY A 50 8.11 4.23 -8.75
C GLY A 50 7.14 5.08 -7.95
N LEU A 51 6.06 4.46 -7.46
CA LEU A 51 5.08 5.15 -6.63
C LEU A 51 5.70 5.65 -5.32
N LEU A 52 6.44 4.78 -4.63
CA LEU A 52 7.11 5.17 -3.38
C LEU A 52 8.16 6.25 -3.60
N SER A 53 8.88 6.20 -4.73
CA SER A 53 9.92 7.19 -5.06
C SER A 53 9.34 8.55 -5.39
N SER A 54 8.06 8.62 -5.75
CA SER A 54 7.41 9.87 -6.12
C SER A 54 6.99 10.72 -4.92
N VAL A 55 7.05 10.16 -3.72
CA VAL A 55 6.65 10.84 -2.50
C VAL A 55 7.76 10.81 -1.47
N ASN A 56 7.71 11.72 -0.50
CA ASN A 56 8.70 11.80 0.57
C ASN A 56 8.26 11.06 1.83
N SER A 57 7.00 10.67 1.92
CA SER A 57 6.47 9.97 3.10
C SER A 57 5.20 9.20 2.72
N LEU A 58 4.81 8.25 3.56
CA LEU A 58 3.54 7.54 3.39
C LEU A 58 2.35 8.49 3.55
N LYS A 59 2.48 9.51 4.39
CA LYS A 59 1.44 10.52 4.53
C LYS A 59 1.19 11.22 3.21
N GLU A 60 2.25 11.60 2.51
CA GLU A 60 2.15 12.24 1.20
C GLU A 60 1.53 11.31 0.17
N LEU A 61 1.88 10.02 0.21
CA LEU A 61 1.26 9.01 -0.65
C LEU A 61 -0.26 9.00 -0.48
N GLY A 62 -0.72 9.07 0.77
CA GLY A 62 -2.15 9.07 1.08
C GLY A 62 -2.87 10.35 0.66
N GLN A 63 -2.14 11.37 0.24
CA GLN A 63 -2.71 12.64 -0.18
C GLN A 63 -2.71 12.85 -1.69
N LEU A 64 -2.17 11.90 -2.45
CA LEU A 64 -2.11 12.00 -3.90
C LEU A 64 -3.52 12.00 -4.50
N THR A 65 -3.74 12.91 -5.45
CA THR A 65 -5.00 12.97 -6.19
C THR A 65 -5.05 11.83 -7.22
N LEU A 66 -6.24 11.60 -7.76
CA LEU A 66 -6.42 10.63 -8.83
C LEU A 66 -5.51 10.94 -10.01
N GLU A 67 -5.41 12.20 -10.38
CA GLU A 67 -4.57 12.67 -11.49
C GLU A 67 -3.10 12.44 -11.19
N GLU A 68 -2.66 12.76 -9.98
CA GLU A 68 -1.26 12.56 -9.57
C GLU A 68 -0.88 11.08 -9.58
N LEU A 69 -1.78 10.21 -9.13
CA LEU A 69 -1.54 8.77 -9.19
C LEU A 69 -1.37 8.28 -10.62
N GLN A 70 -2.15 8.81 -11.56
CA GLN A 70 -2.05 8.43 -12.97
C GLN A 70 -0.78 8.93 -13.66
N GLU A 71 -0.09 9.89 -13.08
CA GLU A 71 1.20 10.34 -13.59
C GLU A 71 2.31 9.32 -13.34
N ILE A 72 2.09 8.40 -12.40
CA ILE A 72 3.06 7.35 -12.09
C ILE A 72 3.07 6.32 -13.23
N SER A 73 4.24 6.03 -13.77
CA SER A 73 4.38 5.05 -14.85
C SER A 73 3.85 3.67 -14.41
N GLY A 74 2.93 3.13 -15.18
CA GLY A 74 2.32 1.84 -14.90
C GLY A 74 1.01 1.92 -14.12
N ILE A 75 0.64 3.11 -13.64
CA ILE A 75 -0.63 3.31 -12.93
C ILE A 75 -1.60 4.05 -13.85
N GLY A 76 -2.51 3.28 -14.43
CA GLY A 76 -3.60 3.84 -15.23
C GLY A 76 -4.77 4.19 -14.35
N ARG A 77 -5.89 4.57 -15.00
CA ARG A 77 -7.07 5.05 -14.28
C ARG A 77 -7.65 4.01 -13.31
N VAL A 78 -7.75 2.76 -13.73
CA VAL A 78 -8.34 1.71 -12.89
C VAL A 78 -7.52 1.51 -11.62
N LYS A 79 -6.20 1.38 -11.75
CA LYS A 79 -5.32 1.20 -10.60
C LYS A 79 -5.34 2.43 -9.69
N ALA A 80 -5.41 3.63 -10.26
CA ALA A 80 -5.47 4.86 -9.48
C ALA A 80 -6.76 4.91 -8.64
N ILE A 81 -7.89 4.52 -9.22
CA ILE A 81 -9.18 4.46 -8.52
C ILE A 81 -9.09 3.45 -7.37
N GLU A 82 -8.56 2.26 -7.64
CA GLU A 82 -8.42 1.22 -6.63
C GLU A 82 -7.52 1.67 -5.48
N LEU A 83 -6.41 2.32 -5.80
CA LEU A 83 -5.50 2.84 -4.78
C LEU A 83 -6.16 3.91 -3.91
N GLN A 84 -6.89 4.83 -4.51
CA GLN A 84 -7.61 5.84 -3.73
C GLN A 84 -8.66 5.21 -2.80
N ALA A 85 -9.36 4.20 -3.30
CA ALA A 85 -10.34 3.48 -2.48
C ALA A 85 -9.67 2.79 -1.29
N VAL A 86 -8.54 2.13 -1.51
CA VAL A 86 -7.78 1.48 -0.44
C VAL A 86 -7.26 2.50 0.57
N ILE A 87 -6.71 3.61 0.10
CA ILE A 87 -6.18 4.67 0.96
C ILE A 87 -7.29 5.23 1.84
N GLU A 88 -8.44 5.54 1.26
CA GLU A 88 -9.57 6.07 2.02
C GLU A 88 -10.10 5.05 3.03
N PHE A 89 -10.19 3.78 2.63
CA PHE A 89 -10.64 2.73 3.54
C PHE A 89 -9.70 2.58 4.73
N GLY A 90 -8.40 2.59 4.47
CA GLY A 90 -7.40 2.55 5.54
C GLY A 90 -7.51 3.73 6.49
N ARG A 91 -7.77 4.92 5.94
CA ARG A 91 -7.98 6.12 6.77
C ARG A 91 -9.18 5.96 7.68
N ARG A 92 -10.28 5.41 7.18
CA ARG A 92 -11.49 5.17 7.99
C ARG A 92 -11.26 4.14 9.08
N ILE A 93 -10.53 3.06 8.76
CA ILE A 93 -10.16 2.05 9.75
C ILE A 93 -9.35 2.68 10.89
N HIS A 94 -8.33 3.44 10.54
CA HIS A 94 -7.47 4.10 11.52
C HIS A 94 -8.24 5.10 12.38
N LYS A 95 -9.10 5.89 11.76
CA LYS A 95 -9.91 6.87 12.45
C LYS A 95 -10.85 6.22 13.46
N ASP A 96 -11.45 5.09 13.09
CA ASP A 96 -12.34 4.33 13.95
C ASP A 96 -11.59 3.78 15.17
N GLU A 97 -10.39 3.24 14.97
CA GLU A 97 -9.53 2.75 16.05
C GLU A 97 -9.17 3.86 17.03
N VAL A 98 -8.82 5.04 16.53
CA VAL A 98 -8.49 6.19 17.37
C VAL A 98 -9.68 6.64 18.19
N LEU A 99 -10.88 6.66 17.62
CA LEU A 99 -12.11 7.03 18.34
C LEU A 99 -12.40 6.04 19.46
N VAL A 100 -12.25 4.75 19.24
CA VAL A 100 -12.43 3.72 20.25
C VAL A 100 -11.46 3.92 21.41
N LEU A 101 -10.19 4.20 21.12
CA LEU A 101 -9.19 4.45 22.16
C LEU A 101 -9.51 5.70 22.99
N ASP A 102 -9.99 6.76 22.34
CA ASP A 102 -10.38 7.98 23.03
C ASP A 102 -11.57 7.75 23.96
N ASP A 103 -12.56 6.97 23.52
CA ASP A 103 -13.72 6.60 24.35
C ASP A 103 -13.27 5.84 25.58
N LEU A 104 -12.37 4.87 25.42
CA LEU A 104 -11.82 4.10 26.54
C LEU A 104 -11.08 5.01 27.54
N LYS A 105 -10.29 5.96 27.06
CA LYS A 105 -9.58 6.91 27.91
C LYS A 105 -10.56 7.78 28.70
N GLN A 106 -11.64 8.22 28.08
CA GLN A 106 -12.66 9.02 28.74
C GLN A 106 -13.38 8.24 29.85
N GLU A 107 -13.69 6.97 29.61
CA GLU A 107 -14.27 6.12 30.63
C GLU A 107 -13.36 5.97 31.84
N ILE A 108 -12.08 5.75 31.61
CA ILE A 108 -11.10 5.63 32.69
C ILE A 108 -10.99 6.94 33.46
N ALA A 109 -10.96 8.07 32.75
CA ALA A 109 -10.83 9.38 33.38
C ALA A 109 -12.06 9.78 34.20
N SER A 110 -13.25 9.28 33.85
CA SER A 110 -14.48 9.63 34.54
C SER A 110 -14.71 8.80 35.81
N LYS A 111 -13.90 7.80 36.02
CA LYS A 111 -13.97 6.97 37.23
C LYS A 111 -13.05 7.50 38.31
#